data_623f91682a277163dda447fabdb99a11
#
_entry.id   623f91682a277163dda447fabdb99a11
#
_cell.length_a   1.000
_cell.length_b   1.000
_cell.length_c   1.000
_cell.angle_alpha   90.00
_cell.angle_beta   90.00
_cell.angle_gamma   90.00
#
_symmetry.space_group_name_H-M   'P 1'
#
loop_
_entity.id
_entity.type
_entity.pdbx_description
1 polymer ?
#
loop_
_entity_poly.entity_id
_entity_poly.type
_entity_poly.pdbx_seq_one_letter_code
_entity_poly.pdbx_strand_id
1 'polypeptide(L)'
;MKKIRLFIPLIIALFAVLSFAPTALAFCGFYVAKADTKLYNQASQVVMARDGNKTVLTMANDFQGDVKDFAVVVPVPTVIKEEQVRVAQPNIVERLDAFSAPRLVEYFDEDPCSPQIRPQSMLAPTAAARGGSSEEKAMADNSLGVTVEARFNVGEYDILILSAKESNGLETWLNRNGYKIPRGANQLLKPYIRSSMKFFVAKVNLDKFEESGYQFLRPLQIAYESPKFMLPIRLGMINANIEQDLIVYILSPQGQAEVTNYRTVKIPSNMNIPVFVKNEFGDFYKSMFQTFYTKEDKKVAFLEYAWDMGNCDPCSAQPLNTEELKQAGVFWLDNNGNNNNRIAPGFGFPFSNNNVYITRLHVRYTRNKFPEDLMFQTTSNRESFQGRYVLQHPFTGNLQCSAGREYKRSLSRRFEQEAQTLAQLTNWNIQNIRQKMKLTVGNISTSWWENFLMFLGL
;
A
#
# COMPACT_ATOMS: atom_id res chain seq x y z
N MET A 1 -32.80 46.69 -2.36
CA MET A 1 -32.78 45.37 -3.00
C MET A 1 -31.65 45.09 -4.00
N LYS A 2 -30.98 46.10 -4.55
CA LYS A 2 -29.79 45.90 -5.48
C LYS A 2 -28.49 45.43 -4.79
N LYS A 3 -28.28 45.72 -3.51
CA LYS A 3 -27.03 45.31 -2.79
C LYS A 3 -27.00 43.83 -2.41
N ILE A 4 -28.12 43.15 -2.24
CA ILE A 4 -28.17 41.73 -1.90
C ILE A 4 -27.79 40.82 -3.09
N ARG A 5 -28.08 41.27 -4.33
CA ARG A 5 -27.74 40.48 -5.53
C ARG A 5 -26.24 40.39 -5.87
N LEU A 6 -25.42 41.28 -5.27
CA LEU A 6 -23.97 41.29 -5.50
C LEU A 6 -23.23 40.37 -4.49
N PHE A 7 -23.82 40.08 -3.31
CA PHE A 7 -23.21 39.24 -2.28
C PHE A 7 -23.36 37.74 -2.56
N ILE A 8 -24.42 37.31 -3.25
CA ILE A 8 -24.65 35.91 -3.57
C ILE A 8 -23.57 35.31 -4.48
N PRO A 9 -23.16 35.94 -5.60
CA PRO A 9 -22.07 35.41 -6.44
C PRO A 9 -20.73 35.45 -5.74
N LEU A 10 -20.48 36.39 -4.82
CA LEU A 10 -19.25 36.45 -4.03
C LEU A 10 -19.16 35.31 -3.02
N ILE A 11 -20.27 34.96 -2.37
CA ILE A 11 -20.35 33.83 -1.43
C ILE A 11 -20.20 32.50 -2.18
N ILE A 12 -20.81 32.35 -3.36
CA ILE A 12 -20.67 31.16 -4.20
C ILE A 12 -19.23 31.01 -4.72
N ALA A 13 -18.59 32.13 -5.11
CA ALA A 13 -17.18 32.11 -5.52
C ALA A 13 -16.24 31.77 -4.36
N LEU A 14 -16.52 32.25 -3.14
CA LEU A 14 -15.78 31.93 -1.93
C LEU A 14 -15.94 30.45 -1.53
N PHE A 15 -17.14 29.89 -1.67
CA PHE A 15 -17.41 28.46 -1.45
C PHE A 15 -16.75 27.57 -2.52
N ALA A 16 -16.71 27.99 -3.77
CA ALA A 16 -16.03 27.26 -4.85
C ALA A 16 -14.53 27.21 -4.66
N VAL A 17 -13.91 28.28 -4.11
CA VAL A 17 -12.47 28.33 -3.80
C VAL A 17 -12.11 27.44 -2.60
N LEU A 18 -13.02 27.27 -1.63
CA LEU A 18 -12.83 26.41 -0.45
C LEU A 18 -13.01 24.91 -0.75
N SER A 19 -13.62 24.55 -1.88
CA SER A 19 -13.87 23.15 -2.28
C SER A 19 -12.71 22.50 -3.01
N PHE A 20 -11.67 23.24 -3.39
CA PHE A 20 -10.46 22.71 -4.02
C PHE A 20 -9.27 22.82 -3.06
N ALA A 21 -9.35 22.17 -1.90
CA ALA A 21 -8.15 21.91 -1.12
C ALA A 21 -7.35 20.78 -1.82
N PRO A 22 -6.15 21.05 -2.37
CA PRO A 22 -5.33 20.00 -2.95
C PRO A 22 -4.92 19.05 -1.81
N THR A 23 -5.26 17.76 -1.98
CA THR A 23 -4.77 16.70 -1.10
C THR A 23 -3.28 16.53 -1.34
N ALA A 24 -2.46 16.77 -0.34
CA ALA A 24 -1.01 16.57 -0.38
C ALA A 24 -0.67 15.12 0.03
N LEU A 25 0.33 14.50 -0.63
CA LEU A 25 0.50 13.06 -0.62
C LEU A 25 1.97 12.64 -0.51
N ALA A 26 2.27 11.43 -0.03
CA ALA A 26 3.55 10.97 0.48
C ALA A 26 4.50 10.34 -0.54
N PHE A 27 5.80 10.47 -0.23
CA PHE A 27 6.89 9.80 -0.92
C PHE A 27 8.06 9.49 0.04
N CYS A 28 8.80 8.39 -0.18
CA CYS A 28 9.96 7.98 0.64
C CYS A 28 11.20 8.87 0.50
N GLY A 29 11.16 9.85 -0.41
CA GLY A 29 12.14 10.91 -0.58
C GLY A 29 11.48 12.28 -0.53
N PHE A 30 12.11 13.29 -1.13
CA PHE A 30 11.44 14.56 -1.42
C PHE A 30 11.68 14.99 -2.86
N TYR A 31 10.69 15.65 -3.43
CA TYR A 31 10.79 16.23 -4.76
C TYR A 31 11.46 17.59 -4.70
N VAL A 32 12.37 17.82 -5.64
CA VAL A 32 13.06 19.09 -5.81
C VAL A 32 12.78 19.60 -7.22
N ALA A 33 12.16 20.75 -7.33
CA ALA A 33 11.83 21.35 -8.61
C ALA A 33 12.84 22.44 -8.99
N LYS A 34 13.12 22.60 -10.30
CA LYS A 34 13.85 23.74 -10.84
C LYS A 34 12.98 25.00 -10.96
N ALA A 35 11.67 24.84 -11.09
CA ALA A 35 10.68 25.89 -11.19
C ALA A 35 9.73 25.91 -9.98
N ASP A 36 8.88 26.95 -9.83
CA ASP A 36 7.91 27.07 -8.74
C ASP A 36 6.69 26.13 -8.86
N THR A 37 6.87 24.97 -9.45
CA THR A 37 5.86 23.93 -9.59
C THR A 37 5.67 23.18 -8.28
N LYS A 38 4.42 23.16 -7.79
CA LYS A 38 4.04 22.30 -6.66
C LYS A 38 3.82 20.90 -7.18
N LEU A 39 4.67 19.98 -6.75
CA LEU A 39 4.61 18.56 -7.10
C LEU A 39 3.88 17.78 -6.00
N TYR A 40 2.90 16.97 -6.38
CA TYR A 40 2.06 16.20 -5.45
C TYR A 40 2.03 14.71 -5.86
N ASN A 41 1.86 13.84 -4.88
CA ASN A 41 1.72 12.39 -5.05
C ASN A 41 0.49 11.89 -4.23
N GLN A 42 -0.35 10.95 -4.75
CA GLN A 42 -1.59 10.53 -4.08
C GLN A 42 -1.42 9.39 -3.06
N ALA A 43 -0.60 8.42 -3.31
CA ALA A 43 -0.16 7.40 -2.37
C ALA A 43 1.17 6.83 -2.86
N SER A 44 2.16 6.80 -1.99
CA SER A 44 3.42 6.16 -2.35
C SER A 44 3.27 4.65 -2.22
N GLN A 45 3.73 3.93 -3.22
CA GLN A 45 3.83 2.48 -3.19
C GLN A 45 5.30 2.07 -3.29
N VAL A 46 5.74 1.24 -2.36
CA VAL A 46 7.13 0.80 -2.27
C VAL A 46 7.17 -0.72 -2.16
N VAL A 47 8.01 -1.35 -2.98
CA VAL A 47 8.30 -2.78 -2.89
C VAL A 47 9.72 -2.95 -2.35
N MET A 48 9.87 -3.77 -1.32
CA MET A 48 11.16 -4.13 -0.73
C MET A 48 11.34 -5.64 -0.76
N ALA A 49 12.16 -6.16 -1.66
CA ALA A 49 12.58 -7.56 -1.61
C ALA A 49 13.84 -7.66 -0.73
N ARG A 50 13.76 -8.44 0.35
CA ARG A 50 14.80 -8.54 1.37
C ARG A 50 15.15 -9.98 1.69
N ASP A 51 16.46 -10.30 1.58
CA ASP A 51 17.04 -11.51 2.14
C ASP A 51 18.40 -11.20 2.75
N GLY A 52 18.60 -11.63 4.00
CA GLY A 52 19.79 -11.26 4.78
C GLY A 52 20.02 -9.75 4.82
N ASN A 53 21.18 -9.27 4.34
CA ASN A 53 21.51 -7.85 4.27
C ASN A 53 21.21 -7.21 2.91
N LYS A 54 20.86 -7.97 1.90
CA LYS A 54 20.56 -7.47 0.56
C LYS A 54 19.11 -7.03 0.45
N THR A 55 18.91 -5.83 -0.06
CA THR A 55 17.58 -5.24 -0.32
C THR A 55 17.51 -4.77 -1.77
N VAL A 56 16.40 -5.08 -2.42
CA VAL A 56 15.99 -4.42 -3.66
C VAL A 56 14.77 -3.57 -3.36
N LEU A 57 14.95 -2.25 -3.49
CA LEU A 57 13.93 -1.25 -3.22
C LEU A 57 13.36 -0.75 -4.55
N THR A 58 12.07 -0.92 -4.77
CA THR A 58 11.34 -0.35 -5.91
C THR A 58 10.39 0.73 -5.42
N MET A 59 10.51 1.91 -6.00
CA MET A 59 9.69 3.08 -5.66
C MET A 59 8.79 3.41 -6.84
N ALA A 60 7.49 3.17 -6.68
CA ALA A 60 6.48 3.60 -7.62
C ALA A 60 5.92 4.95 -7.18
N ASN A 61 6.10 5.94 -8.03
CA ASN A 61 5.72 7.31 -7.73
C ASN A 61 4.45 7.62 -8.51
N ASP A 62 3.37 7.88 -7.79
CA ASP A 62 2.15 8.46 -8.39
C ASP A 62 2.35 9.98 -8.49
N PHE A 63 2.95 10.39 -9.60
CA PHE A 63 3.28 11.79 -9.84
C PHE A 63 2.14 12.52 -10.53
N GLN A 64 1.67 13.60 -9.92
CA GLN A 64 0.73 14.54 -10.55
C GLN A 64 1.38 15.93 -10.63
N GLY A 65 1.70 16.39 -11.85
CA GLY A 65 2.30 17.70 -12.09
C GLY A 65 3.06 17.75 -13.42
N ASP A 66 3.60 18.91 -13.75
CA ASP A 66 4.48 19.07 -14.91
C ASP A 66 5.83 18.39 -14.62
N VAL A 67 6.17 17.40 -15.41
CA VAL A 67 7.40 16.59 -15.28
C VAL A 67 8.67 17.40 -15.49
N LYS A 68 8.52 18.63 -16.00
CA LYS A 68 9.65 19.51 -16.28
C LYS A 68 10.39 19.87 -15.01
N ASP A 69 11.64 19.46 -14.94
CA ASP A 69 12.62 19.92 -13.97
C ASP A 69 12.50 19.39 -12.52
N PHE A 70 11.89 18.24 -12.26
CA PHE A 70 11.95 17.69 -10.92
C PHE A 70 13.04 16.62 -10.73
N ALA A 71 13.47 16.45 -9.49
CA ALA A 71 14.32 15.35 -9.08
C ALA A 71 13.79 14.70 -7.79
N VAL A 72 14.09 13.43 -7.66
CA VAL A 72 13.83 12.62 -6.47
C VAL A 72 15.11 12.51 -5.67
N VAL A 73 15.06 12.78 -4.36
CA VAL A 73 16.20 12.61 -3.44
C VAL A 73 15.85 11.56 -2.41
N VAL A 74 16.59 10.45 -2.40
CA VAL A 74 16.39 9.30 -1.51
C VAL A 74 17.66 9.00 -0.73
N PRO A 75 17.61 8.96 0.62
CA PRO A 75 18.76 8.49 1.41
C PRO A 75 18.98 7.00 1.17
N VAL A 76 20.23 6.62 0.88
CA VAL A 76 20.62 5.23 0.67
C VAL A 76 21.82 4.88 1.57
N PRO A 77 21.94 3.63 2.03
CA PRO A 77 22.93 3.28 3.04
C PRO A 77 24.38 3.27 2.51
N THR A 78 24.55 3.08 1.21
CA THR A 78 25.86 2.91 0.56
C THR A 78 25.94 3.74 -0.73
N VAL A 79 27.14 3.82 -1.31
CA VAL A 79 27.29 4.34 -2.67
C VAL A 79 26.67 3.33 -3.63
N ILE A 80 25.75 3.81 -4.46
CA ILE A 80 25.02 2.99 -5.45
C ILE A 80 25.74 3.13 -6.79
N LYS A 81 26.02 2.01 -7.43
CA LYS A 81 26.62 1.92 -8.76
C LYS A 81 25.55 1.76 -9.84
N GLU A 82 25.91 1.97 -11.09
CA GLU A 82 24.99 1.91 -12.23
C GLU A 82 24.29 0.55 -12.34
N GLU A 83 25.03 -0.55 -12.21
CA GLU A 83 24.51 -1.92 -12.28
C GLU A 83 23.52 -2.29 -11.16
N GLN A 84 23.45 -1.46 -10.11
CA GLN A 84 22.51 -1.63 -8.99
C GLN A 84 21.19 -0.89 -9.20
N VAL A 85 21.04 -0.15 -10.30
CA VAL A 85 19.84 0.67 -10.58
C VAL A 85 19.21 0.22 -11.88
N ARG A 86 17.91 0.08 -11.88
CA ARG A 86 17.12 -0.15 -13.09
C ARG A 86 15.76 0.53 -13.02
N VAL A 87 15.15 0.74 -14.17
CA VAL A 87 13.74 1.14 -14.28
C VAL A 87 12.88 -0.10 -14.26
N ALA A 88 11.94 -0.17 -13.34
CA ALA A 88 11.00 -1.28 -13.23
C ALA A 88 9.77 -1.09 -14.13
N GLN A 89 9.08 -2.19 -14.43
CA GLN A 89 7.82 -2.15 -15.15
C GLN A 89 6.68 -1.70 -14.20
N PRO A 90 5.85 -0.74 -14.58
CA PRO A 90 4.77 -0.24 -13.72
C PRO A 90 3.77 -1.32 -13.29
N ASN A 91 3.43 -2.24 -14.19
CA ASN A 91 2.47 -3.31 -13.96
C ASN A 91 2.83 -4.23 -12.78
N ILE A 92 4.11 -4.28 -12.37
CA ILE A 92 4.50 -5.16 -11.26
C ILE A 92 3.92 -4.70 -9.91
N VAL A 93 3.84 -3.40 -9.70
CA VAL A 93 3.24 -2.84 -8.50
C VAL A 93 1.73 -3.02 -8.51
N GLU A 94 1.09 -2.84 -9.65
CA GLU A 94 -0.35 -3.12 -9.85
C GLU A 94 -0.69 -4.59 -9.59
N ARG A 95 0.18 -5.51 -10.03
CA ARG A 95 0.03 -6.95 -9.76
C ARG A 95 0.12 -7.28 -8.28
N LEU A 96 1.09 -6.69 -7.56
CA LEU A 96 1.22 -6.85 -6.11
C LEU A 96 0.01 -6.25 -5.37
N ASP A 97 -0.49 -5.11 -5.82
CA ASP A 97 -1.70 -4.51 -5.26
C ASP A 97 -2.92 -5.40 -5.49
N ALA A 98 -3.18 -5.82 -6.71
CA ALA A 98 -4.29 -6.71 -7.04
C ALA A 98 -4.26 -8.04 -6.25
N PHE A 99 -3.05 -8.56 -5.99
CA PHE A 99 -2.86 -9.78 -5.20
C PHE A 99 -3.11 -9.57 -3.70
N SER A 100 -2.74 -8.43 -3.14
CA SER A 100 -2.65 -8.24 -1.68
C SER A 100 -3.58 -7.16 -1.10
N ALA A 101 -4.31 -6.40 -1.92
CA ALA A 101 -5.21 -5.38 -1.41
C ALA A 101 -6.37 -5.95 -0.58
N PRO A 102 -6.84 -5.24 0.44
CA PRO A 102 -8.08 -5.56 1.14
C PRO A 102 -9.26 -5.68 0.19
N ARG A 103 -10.16 -6.64 0.46
CA ARG A 103 -11.22 -6.99 -0.50
C ARG A 103 -12.52 -7.42 0.13
N LEU A 104 -13.56 -7.40 -0.69
CA LEU A 104 -14.83 -8.06 -0.39
C LEU A 104 -14.78 -9.52 -0.84
N VAL A 105 -15.41 -10.40 -0.04
CA VAL A 105 -15.70 -11.79 -0.41
C VAL A 105 -17.20 -12.00 -0.31
N GLU A 106 -17.77 -12.67 -1.29
CA GLU A 106 -19.22 -12.89 -1.37
C GLU A 106 -19.51 -14.37 -1.14
N TYR A 107 -20.41 -14.63 -0.20
CA TYR A 107 -20.98 -15.95 0.04
C TYR A 107 -22.47 -15.90 -0.15
N PHE A 108 -23.05 -17.01 -0.56
CA PHE A 108 -24.46 -17.19 -0.76
C PHE A 108 -24.96 -18.26 0.19
N ASP A 109 -26.05 -17.98 0.91
CA ASP A 109 -26.66 -18.97 1.77
C ASP A 109 -27.21 -20.13 0.93
N GLU A 110 -26.92 -21.35 1.35
CA GLU A 110 -27.48 -22.55 0.75
C GLU A 110 -28.98 -22.65 1.03
N ASP A 111 -29.70 -23.44 0.23
CA ASP A 111 -31.08 -23.75 0.46
C ASP A 111 -31.27 -24.45 1.81
N PRO A 112 -31.90 -23.79 2.82
CA PRO A 112 -32.09 -24.39 4.13
C PRO A 112 -33.04 -25.58 4.13
N CYS A 113 -33.76 -25.80 3.03
CA CYS A 113 -34.67 -26.94 2.86
C CYS A 113 -34.00 -28.14 2.20
N SER A 114 -32.76 -28.02 1.72
CA SER A 114 -32.00 -29.10 1.12
C SER A 114 -31.27 -29.95 2.17
N PRO A 115 -31.09 -31.28 1.96
CA PRO A 115 -30.31 -32.14 2.85
C PRO A 115 -28.80 -31.75 2.88
N GLN A 116 -28.24 -31.60 4.08
CA GLN A 116 -26.83 -31.19 4.27
C GLN A 116 -25.85 -32.37 4.09
N ILE A 117 -24.87 -32.24 3.18
CA ILE A 117 -23.75 -33.19 2.99
C ILE A 117 -22.46 -32.44 3.36
N ARG A 118 -21.69 -32.96 4.34
CA ARG A 118 -20.44 -32.33 4.83
C ARG A 118 -19.19 -32.99 4.25
N PRO A 119 -18.18 -32.27 3.70
CA PRO A 119 -16.85 -32.77 3.38
C PRO A 119 -15.79 -32.41 4.45
N GLN A 120 -14.78 -33.27 4.61
CA GLN A 120 -13.64 -33.13 5.53
C GLN A 120 -12.38 -32.57 4.84
N SER A 121 -11.52 -31.86 5.60
CA SER A 121 -10.28 -31.22 5.16
C SER A 121 -8.99 -31.93 5.63
N MET A 122 -7.85 -31.73 4.93
CA MET A 122 -6.51 -32.22 5.28
C MET A 122 -5.39 -31.17 5.11
N LEU A 123 -4.33 -31.27 5.95
CA LEU A 123 -3.18 -30.40 6.14
C LEU A 123 -1.87 -30.98 5.57
N ALA A 124 -0.84 -30.15 5.30
CA ALA A 124 0.54 -30.56 4.99
C ALA A 124 1.64 -29.53 5.37
N PRO A 125 2.94 -29.93 5.52
CA PRO A 125 3.98 -29.19 6.25
C PRO A 125 5.18 -28.65 5.41
N THR A 126 6.12 -27.93 6.07
CA THR A 126 7.19 -27.02 5.60
C THR A 126 8.62 -27.60 5.58
N ALA A 127 9.60 -26.87 4.93
CA ALA A 127 11.06 -26.86 5.21
C ALA A 127 11.86 -25.70 4.55
N ALA A 128 13.06 -25.35 5.06
CA ALA A 128 13.86 -24.16 4.82
C ALA A 128 15.33 -24.40 4.37
N ALA A 129 16.11 -23.35 3.89
CA ALA A 129 17.57 -23.10 4.11
C ALA A 129 18.25 -21.91 3.34
N ARG A 130 19.49 -21.51 3.73
CA ARG A 130 20.34 -20.27 3.71
C ARG A 130 21.33 -20.13 2.54
N GLY A 131 21.99 -19.00 2.16
CA GLY A 131 22.66 -17.80 2.61
C GLY A 131 23.94 -17.43 1.79
N GLY A 132 24.57 -16.20 1.90
CA GLY A 132 25.97 -15.83 1.62
C GLY A 132 26.28 -14.60 0.73
N SER A 133 27.34 -13.81 1.06
CA SER A 133 27.67 -12.41 0.73
C SER A 133 29.00 -12.15 -0.03
N SER A 134 29.28 -10.86 -0.50
CA SER A 134 30.58 -10.11 -0.43
C SER A 134 30.61 -8.70 -1.08
N GLU A 135 31.63 -7.84 -0.73
CA GLU A 135 31.74 -6.37 -0.90
C GLU A 135 32.82 -5.90 -1.93
N GLU A 136 32.76 -4.56 -2.33
CA GLU A 136 33.96 -3.68 -2.53
C GLU A 136 33.72 -2.16 -2.83
N LYS A 137 34.78 -1.29 -2.93
CA LYS A 137 34.97 0.11 -2.48
C LYS A 137 35.11 1.23 -3.56
N ALA A 138 35.06 2.52 -3.13
CA ALA A 138 34.99 3.78 -3.90
C ALA A 138 36.06 4.86 -3.54
N MET A 139 36.19 5.98 -4.33
CA MET A 139 37.02 7.18 -4.09
C MET A 139 36.31 8.53 -4.38
N ALA A 140 36.83 9.65 -3.82
CA ALA A 140 36.14 10.92 -3.61
C ALA A 140 36.85 12.19 -4.11
N ASP A 141 36.09 13.32 -4.36
CA ASP A 141 36.57 14.69 -4.53
C ASP A 141 35.65 15.75 -3.85
N ASN A 142 36.23 16.88 -3.34
CA ASN A 142 35.59 17.74 -2.32
C ASN A 142 35.77 19.25 -2.55
N SER A 143 34.66 20.05 -2.55
CA SER A 143 34.74 21.51 -2.31
C SER A 143 33.61 22.16 -1.49
N LEU A 144 32.46 21.52 -1.26
CA LEU A 144 31.37 22.00 -0.38
C LEU A 144 31.05 21.01 0.74
N GLY A 145 31.98 20.08 1.04
CA GLY A 145 31.66 18.95 1.89
C GLY A 145 30.62 18.01 1.26
N VAL A 146 30.30 18.19 -0.04
CA VAL A 146 29.48 17.32 -0.86
C VAL A 146 30.38 16.71 -1.93
N THR A 147 30.39 15.39 -1.99
CA THR A 147 31.11 14.63 -2.99
C THR A 147 30.11 13.99 -3.94
N VAL A 148 30.32 14.13 -5.24
CA VAL A 148 29.62 13.30 -6.24
C VAL A 148 30.36 11.98 -6.33
N GLU A 149 29.78 10.94 -5.75
CA GLU A 149 30.38 9.59 -5.69
C GLU A 149 30.23 8.85 -7.02
N ALA A 150 29.09 9.05 -7.70
CA ALA A 150 28.81 8.46 -9.01
C ALA A 150 27.83 9.33 -9.82
N ARG A 151 27.92 9.20 -11.15
CA ARG A 151 26.99 9.79 -12.11
C ARG A 151 26.78 8.81 -13.25
N PHE A 152 25.52 8.49 -13.55
CA PHE A 152 25.12 7.60 -14.64
C PHE A 152 23.67 7.83 -15.05
N ASN A 153 23.22 7.19 -16.12
CA ASN A 153 21.89 7.34 -16.67
C ASN A 153 21.21 5.99 -16.75
N VAL A 154 19.94 5.91 -16.29
CA VAL A 154 19.14 4.68 -16.37
C VAL A 154 17.74 5.03 -16.86
N GLY A 155 17.36 4.53 -18.05
CA GLY A 155 16.10 4.90 -18.68
C GLY A 155 15.98 6.42 -18.86
N GLU A 156 14.85 6.97 -18.45
CA GLU A 156 14.54 8.39 -18.45
C GLU A 156 15.18 9.20 -17.32
N TYR A 157 16.08 8.60 -16.51
CA TYR A 157 16.66 9.25 -15.35
C TYR A 157 18.14 9.52 -15.47
N ASP A 158 18.57 10.75 -15.16
CA ASP A 158 19.96 11.12 -14.88
C ASP A 158 20.19 10.98 -13.37
N ILE A 159 21.13 10.15 -12.96
CA ILE A 159 21.32 9.75 -11.57
C ILE A 159 22.65 10.28 -11.05
N LEU A 160 22.60 10.81 -9.81
CA LEU A 160 23.75 11.24 -9.04
C LEU A 160 23.73 10.55 -7.68
N ILE A 161 24.86 10.08 -7.25
CA ILE A 161 25.08 9.60 -5.88
C ILE A 161 25.94 10.61 -5.16
N LEU A 162 25.38 11.19 -4.09
CA LEU A 162 26.05 12.23 -3.32
C LEU A 162 26.36 11.75 -1.91
N SER A 163 27.53 12.11 -1.41
CA SER A 163 27.80 12.13 0.02
C SER A 163 27.93 13.55 0.51
N ALA A 164 27.54 13.81 1.76
CA ALA A 164 27.60 15.12 2.35
C ALA A 164 28.14 15.03 3.79
N LYS A 165 29.03 15.95 4.16
CA LYS A 165 29.52 16.09 5.54
C LYS A 165 28.56 16.90 6.40
N GLU A 166 27.84 17.83 5.79
CA GLU A 166 26.90 18.73 6.47
C GLU A 166 25.62 18.92 5.66
N SER A 167 24.50 19.11 6.37
CA SER A 167 23.19 19.31 5.73
C SER A 167 23.11 20.63 4.96
N ASN A 168 23.78 21.68 5.44
CA ASN A 168 23.87 22.97 4.76
C ASN A 168 24.65 22.86 3.45
N GLY A 169 25.70 22.02 3.42
CA GLY A 169 26.47 21.74 2.22
C GLY A 169 25.63 21.07 1.13
N LEU A 170 24.84 20.06 1.49
CA LEU A 170 23.93 19.39 0.55
C LEU A 170 22.84 20.33 0.05
N GLU A 171 22.23 21.11 0.96
CA GLU A 171 21.22 22.11 0.58
C GLU A 171 21.80 23.15 -0.38
N THR A 172 22.99 23.67 -0.08
CA THR A 172 23.69 24.64 -0.94
C THR A 172 24.04 24.04 -2.30
N TRP A 173 24.52 22.81 -2.32
CA TRP A 173 24.85 22.11 -3.56
C TRP A 173 23.61 21.92 -4.44
N LEU A 174 22.51 21.42 -3.89
CA LEU A 174 21.26 21.23 -4.60
C LEU A 174 20.74 22.57 -5.18
N ASN A 175 20.74 23.64 -4.37
CA ASN A 175 20.34 24.98 -4.83
C ASN A 175 21.23 25.52 -5.96
N ARG A 176 22.57 25.35 -5.88
CA ARG A 176 23.51 25.77 -6.94
C ARG A 176 23.32 24.99 -8.23
N ASN A 177 22.89 23.73 -8.14
CA ASN A 177 22.55 22.89 -9.31
C ASN A 177 21.12 23.09 -9.80
N GLY A 178 20.43 24.14 -9.32
CA GLY A 178 19.12 24.57 -9.80
C GLY A 178 17.93 23.83 -9.19
N TYR A 179 18.13 23.09 -8.07
CA TYR A 179 17.07 22.44 -7.33
C TYR A 179 16.59 23.35 -6.19
N LYS A 180 15.29 23.64 -6.15
CA LYS A 180 14.71 24.39 -5.03
C LYS A 180 14.30 23.43 -3.92
N ILE A 181 15.02 23.46 -2.82
CA ILE A 181 14.72 22.64 -1.65
C ILE A 181 13.64 23.30 -0.81
N PRO A 182 12.60 22.56 -0.37
CA PRO A 182 11.59 23.08 0.55
C PRO A 182 12.20 23.57 1.87
N ARG A 183 11.64 24.61 2.44
CA ARG A 183 12.08 25.15 3.75
C ARG A 183 11.99 24.07 4.83
N GLY A 184 13.06 23.91 5.63
CA GLY A 184 13.14 22.93 6.71
C GLY A 184 13.73 21.56 6.30
N ALA A 185 14.07 21.36 5.03
CA ALA A 185 14.74 20.14 4.54
C ALA A 185 16.05 19.85 5.27
N ASN A 186 16.84 20.89 5.54
CA ASN A 186 18.10 20.82 6.29
C ASN A 186 17.95 20.03 7.61
N GLN A 187 16.91 20.29 8.41
CA GLN A 187 16.70 19.59 9.68
C GLN A 187 16.41 18.10 9.47
N LEU A 188 15.71 17.73 8.40
CA LEU A 188 15.35 16.35 8.09
C LEU A 188 16.50 15.58 7.41
N LEU A 189 17.45 16.28 6.77
CA LEU A 189 18.67 15.70 6.22
C LEU A 189 19.70 15.35 7.29
N LYS A 190 19.77 16.10 8.41
CA LYS A 190 20.76 15.90 9.48
C LYS A 190 20.89 14.46 9.98
N PRO A 191 19.81 13.72 10.29
CA PRO A 191 19.90 12.33 10.77
C PRO A 191 20.61 11.41 9.78
N TYR A 192 20.33 11.56 8.48
CA TYR A 192 20.94 10.74 7.43
C TYR A 192 22.43 11.02 7.28
N ILE A 193 22.82 12.30 7.32
CA ILE A 193 24.22 12.72 7.24
C ILE A 193 25.00 12.22 8.47
N ARG A 194 24.43 12.33 9.69
CA ARG A 194 25.03 11.77 10.91
C ARG A 194 25.19 10.26 10.85
N SER A 195 24.34 9.56 10.12
CA SER A 195 24.42 8.12 9.88
C SER A 195 25.29 7.75 8.67
N SER A 196 26.03 8.72 8.11
CA SER A 196 26.91 8.56 6.93
C SER A 196 26.19 8.01 5.69
N MET A 197 24.86 8.19 5.61
CA MET A 197 24.09 7.79 4.43
C MET A 197 24.46 8.64 3.21
N LYS A 198 24.30 8.05 2.05
CA LYS A 198 24.44 8.71 0.75
C LYS A 198 23.08 9.19 0.28
N PHE A 199 23.09 10.04 -0.75
CA PHE A 199 21.86 10.57 -1.33
C PHE A 199 21.82 10.19 -2.80
N PHE A 200 20.87 9.33 -3.11
CA PHE A 200 20.50 9.00 -4.48
C PHE A 200 19.62 10.14 -5.01
N VAL A 201 20.08 10.80 -6.03
CA VAL A 201 19.36 11.90 -6.69
C VAL A 201 19.05 11.46 -8.11
N ALA A 202 17.79 11.30 -8.45
CA ALA A 202 17.34 10.98 -9.80
C ALA A 202 16.60 12.18 -10.38
N LYS A 203 17.12 12.71 -11.48
CA LYS A 203 16.50 13.78 -12.27
C LYS A 203 15.87 13.18 -13.52
N VAL A 204 14.69 13.64 -13.90
CA VAL A 204 14.09 13.25 -15.18
C VAL A 204 14.77 13.97 -16.32
N ASN A 205 15.18 13.22 -17.32
CA ASN A 205 15.60 13.71 -18.63
C ASN A 205 14.37 13.72 -19.54
N LEU A 206 13.92 14.91 -19.89
CA LEU A 206 12.65 15.07 -20.62
C LEU A 206 12.72 14.47 -22.03
N ASP A 207 13.84 14.64 -22.72
CA ASP A 207 13.99 14.09 -24.08
C ASP A 207 13.84 12.58 -24.07
N LYS A 208 14.53 11.90 -23.12
CA LYS A 208 14.42 10.45 -22.93
C LYS A 208 13.04 10.00 -22.42
N PHE A 209 12.37 10.84 -21.64
CA PHE A 209 11.01 10.55 -21.18
C PHE A 209 10.02 10.60 -22.36
N GLU A 210 10.10 11.62 -23.21
CA GLU A 210 9.28 11.72 -24.42
C GLU A 210 9.56 10.56 -25.39
N GLU A 211 10.83 10.21 -25.61
CA GLU A 211 11.24 9.07 -26.44
C GLU A 211 10.74 7.73 -25.88
N SER A 212 10.56 7.60 -24.58
CA SER A 212 10.09 6.37 -23.95
C SER A 212 8.63 6.00 -24.27
N GLY A 213 7.81 6.98 -24.69
CA GLY A 213 6.40 6.83 -25.00
C GLY A 213 5.49 6.61 -23.79
N TYR A 214 6.01 6.64 -22.57
CA TYR A 214 5.22 6.53 -21.34
C TYR A 214 4.60 7.88 -20.97
N GLN A 215 3.37 7.86 -20.43
CA GLN A 215 2.68 9.05 -19.94
C GLN A 215 2.98 9.37 -18.45
N PHE A 216 3.66 8.47 -17.75
CA PHE A 216 4.03 8.58 -16.34
C PHE A 216 5.45 8.05 -16.12
N LEU A 217 6.08 8.53 -15.09
CA LEU A 217 7.43 8.12 -14.70
C LEU A 217 7.43 6.65 -14.24
N ARG A 218 8.32 5.86 -14.83
CA ARG A 218 8.45 4.45 -14.46
C ARG A 218 9.09 4.30 -13.08
N PRO A 219 8.74 3.25 -12.32
CA PRO A 219 9.33 3.02 -11.00
C PRO A 219 10.84 2.84 -11.07
N LEU A 220 11.56 3.47 -10.13
CA LEU A 220 12.99 3.24 -9.94
C LEU A 220 13.23 2.08 -8.98
N GLN A 221 14.12 1.19 -9.36
CA GLN A 221 14.54 0.06 -8.54
C GLN A 221 16.03 0.15 -8.24
N ILE A 222 16.38 0.02 -6.93
CA ILE A 222 17.76 0.16 -6.42
C ILE A 222 18.10 -1.07 -5.58
N ALA A 223 19.20 -1.75 -5.91
CA ALA A 223 19.73 -2.86 -5.12
C ALA A 223 20.89 -2.37 -4.24
N TYR A 224 20.87 -2.76 -2.97
CA TYR A 224 21.97 -2.43 -2.04
C TYR A 224 22.09 -3.46 -0.92
N GLU A 225 23.23 -3.45 -0.24
CA GLU A 225 23.46 -4.22 0.96
C GLU A 225 23.60 -3.32 2.18
N SER A 226 22.91 -3.67 3.26
CA SER A 226 22.95 -2.95 4.53
C SER A 226 22.44 -3.85 5.65
N PRO A 227 23.07 -3.86 6.83
CA PRO A 227 22.49 -4.54 7.99
C PRO A 227 21.21 -3.87 8.48
N LYS A 228 21.00 -2.58 8.14
CA LYS A 228 19.76 -1.85 8.49
C LYS A 228 18.70 -2.15 7.46
N PHE A 229 17.58 -2.72 7.92
CA PHE A 229 16.38 -2.86 7.13
C PHE A 229 15.45 -1.70 7.44
N MET A 230 15.49 -0.67 6.60
CA MET A 230 14.76 0.59 6.84
C MET A 230 14.22 1.19 5.56
N LEU A 231 13.16 2.00 5.71
CA LEU A 231 12.60 2.84 4.66
C LEU A 231 12.61 4.30 5.11
N PRO A 232 13.33 5.19 4.42
CA PRO A 232 13.37 6.61 4.77
C PRO A 232 12.06 7.30 4.40
N ILE A 233 11.27 7.70 5.39
CA ILE A 233 9.99 8.39 5.19
C ILE A 233 10.02 9.88 5.59
N ARG A 234 11.02 10.31 6.37
CA ARG A 234 11.07 11.69 6.88
C ARG A 234 11.10 12.74 5.78
N LEU A 235 11.80 12.47 4.69
CA LEU A 235 11.93 13.42 3.59
C LEU A 235 10.61 13.60 2.84
N GLY A 236 9.76 12.58 2.76
CA GLY A 236 8.44 12.68 2.17
C GLY A 236 7.54 13.72 2.86
N MET A 237 7.76 13.98 4.15
CA MET A 237 6.98 14.95 4.92
C MET A 237 7.35 16.42 4.68
N ILE A 238 8.40 16.70 3.92
CA ILE A 238 8.82 18.10 3.64
C ILE A 238 7.74 18.81 2.81
N ASN A 239 7.19 18.14 1.85
CA ASN A 239 6.19 18.69 0.94
C ASN A 239 4.75 18.47 1.42
N ALA A 240 4.57 17.80 2.57
CA ALA A 240 3.26 17.42 3.09
C ALA A 240 2.72 18.44 4.08
N ASN A 241 1.53 18.95 3.80
CA ASN A 241 0.75 19.76 4.75
C ASN A 241 -0.28 18.93 5.54
N ILE A 242 -0.52 17.68 5.13
CA ILE A 242 -1.54 16.78 5.68
C ILE A 242 -0.97 15.37 5.88
N GLU A 243 -1.80 14.48 6.43
CA GLU A 243 -1.54 13.04 6.54
C GLU A 243 -1.24 12.42 5.18
N GLN A 244 -0.31 11.46 5.15
CA GLN A 244 0.19 10.82 3.93
C GLN A 244 0.05 9.32 4.01
N ASP A 245 -0.43 8.69 2.92
CA ASP A 245 -0.56 7.26 2.80
C ASP A 245 0.65 6.64 2.11
N LEU A 246 1.14 5.54 2.65
CA LEU A 246 2.24 4.75 2.12
C LEU A 246 1.87 3.26 2.20
N ILE A 247 1.90 2.60 1.06
CA ILE A 247 1.77 1.15 0.98
C ILE A 247 3.16 0.55 0.80
N VAL A 248 3.54 -0.35 1.70
CA VAL A 248 4.82 -1.06 1.65
C VAL A 248 4.56 -2.54 1.41
N TYR A 249 5.03 -3.06 0.29
CA TYR A 249 5.07 -4.49 0.01
C TYR A 249 6.45 -5.00 0.37
N ILE A 250 6.54 -5.91 1.31
CA ILE A 250 7.80 -6.56 1.69
C ILE A 250 7.75 -8.02 1.22
N LEU A 251 8.72 -8.39 0.39
CA LEU A 251 8.93 -9.75 -0.10
C LEU A 251 10.13 -10.34 0.63
N SER A 252 9.97 -11.51 1.25
CA SER A 252 11.01 -12.17 2.05
C SER A 252 10.92 -13.69 1.89
N PRO A 253 12.05 -14.43 1.93
CA PRO A 253 12.01 -15.89 1.99
C PRO A 253 11.67 -16.42 3.40
N GLN A 254 11.75 -15.59 4.44
CA GLN A 254 11.61 -16.03 5.83
C GLN A 254 10.13 -16.09 6.28
N GLY A 255 9.39 -14.99 6.17
CA GLY A 255 8.02 -14.84 6.63
C GLY A 255 7.61 -13.38 6.74
N GLN A 256 6.64 -13.11 7.60
CA GLN A 256 6.07 -11.80 7.80
C GLN A 256 7.12 -10.78 8.24
N ALA A 257 7.08 -9.60 7.63
CA ALA A 257 7.84 -8.46 8.09
C ALA A 257 7.01 -7.58 9.04
N GLU A 258 7.68 -6.96 10.01
CA GLU A 258 7.08 -6.09 11.01
C GLU A 258 7.88 -4.80 11.14
N VAL A 259 7.21 -3.71 11.52
CA VAL A 259 7.87 -2.47 11.91
C VAL A 259 8.38 -2.60 13.34
N THR A 260 9.62 -2.23 13.61
CA THR A 260 10.25 -2.43 14.92
C THR A 260 10.18 -1.21 15.83
N ASN A 261 10.11 -0.01 15.26
CA ASN A 261 10.05 1.24 16.01
C ASN A 261 8.63 1.85 16.08
N TYR A 262 7.65 1.23 15.43
CA TYR A 262 6.23 1.50 15.57
C TYR A 262 5.48 0.17 15.65
N ARG A 263 4.28 0.19 16.26
CA ARG A 263 3.46 -1.02 16.34
C ARG A 263 2.93 -1.43 14.97
N THR A 264 3.00 -2.72 14.68
CA THR A 264 2.27 -3.33 13.57
C THR A 264 0.95 -3.89 14.09
N VAL A 265 -0.17 -3.49 13.50
CA VAL A 265 -1.53 -3.87 13.93
C VAL A 265 -2.29 -4.44 12.74
N LYS A 266 -2.91 -5.60 12.90
CA LYS A 266 -3.80 -6.16 11.87
C LYS A 266 -5.04 -5.26 11.71
N ILE A 267 -5.42 -4.92 10.48
CA ILE A 267 -6.73 -4.27 10.24
C ILE A 267 -7.86 -5.23 10.63
N PRO A 268 -9.05 -4.73 10.97
CA PRO A 268 -10.23 -5.58 11.11
C PRO A 268 -10.43 -6.44 9.87
N SER A 269 -10.70 -7.72 10.09
CA SER A 269 -10.87 -8.68 8.99
C SER A 269 -11.93 -9.72 9.33
N ASN A 270 -12.44 -10.45 8.33
CA ASN A 270 -13.47 -11.48 8.45
C ASN A 270 -14.80 -10.96 9.06
N MET A 271 -15.11 -9.69 8.85
CA MET A 271 -16.32 -9.07 9.39
C MET A 271 -17.44 -9.16 8.37
N ASN A 272 -18.61 -9.64 8.83
CA ASN A 272 -19.84 -9.61 8.04
C ASN A 272 -20.37 -8.18 7.99
N ILE A 273 -20.59 -7.68 6.80
CA ILE A 273 -21.11 -6.33 6.54
C ILE A 273 -22.25 -6.37 5.51
N PRO A 274 -23.13 -5.37 5.50
CA PRO A 274 -24.29 -5.36 4.60
C PRO A 274 -23.90 -5.41 3.12
N VAL A 275 -24.67 -6.13 2.32
CA VAL A 275 -24.43 -6.36 0.88
C VAL A 275 -24.31 -5.05 0.07
N PHE A 276 -25.03 -3.98 0.46
CA PHE A 276 -24.97 -2.70 -0.27
C PHE A 276 -23.56 -2.09 -0.28
N VAL A 277 -22.69 -2.46 0.67
CA VAL A 277 -21.27 -1.99 0.73
C VAL A 277 -20.49 -2.40 -0.50
N LYS A 278 -20.94 -3.41 -1.26
CA LYS A 278 -20.34 -3.78 -2.55
C LYS A 278 -20.15 -2.57 -3.47
N ASN A 279 -21.15 -1.72 -3.55
CA ASN A 279 -21.13 -0.53 -4.42
C ASN A 279 -20.43 0.68 -3.77
N GLU A 280 -20.14 0.63 -2.48
CA GLU A 280 -19.53 1.70 -1.69
C GLU A 280 -18.22 1.24 -1.02
N PHE A 281 -17.56 0.22 -1.55
CA PHE A 281 -16.39 -0.39 -0.89
C PHE A 281 -15.26 0.59 -0.64
N GLY A 282 -14.99 1.48 -1.59
CA GLY A 282 -13.96 2.51 -1.43
C GLY A 282 -14.23 3.45 -0.26
N ASP A 283 -15.47 3.90 -0.10
CA ASP A 283 -15.86 4.80 1.00
C ASP A 283 -15.92 4.06 2.34
N PHE A 284 -16.38 2.81 2.33
CA PHE A 284 -16.31 1.92 3.48
C PHE A 284 -14.87 1.77 3.96
N TYR A 285 -13.94 1.39 3.06
CA TYR A 285 -12.56 1.15 3.43
C TYR A 285 -11.87 2.40 3.98
N LYS A 286 -12.07 3.56 3.34
CA LYS A 286 -11.55 4.85 3.83
C LYS A 286 -12.07 5.18 5.23
N SER A 287 -13.37 5.02 5.47
CA SER A 287 -13.99 5.32 6.77
C SER A 287 -13.54 4.36 7.86
N MET A 288 -13.46 3.06 7.56
CA MET A 288 -12.95 2.04 8.45
C MET A 288 -11.47 2.32 8.80
N PHE A 289 -10.63 2.53 7.81
CA PHE A 289 -9.22 2.85 8.02
C PHE A 289 -9.05 4.09 8.90
N GLN A 290 -9.78 5.18 8.61
CA GLN A 290 -9.75 6.41 9.41
C GLN A 290 -10.19 6.18 10.86
N THR A 291 -11.20 5.35 11.07
CA THR A 291 -11.69 5.00 12.41
C THR A 291 -10.61 4.29 13.22
N PHE A 292 -9.96 3.26 12.64
CA PHE A 292 -8.93 2.50 13.33
C PHE A 292 -7.62 3.28 13.46
N TYR A 293 -7.23 4.05 12.45
CA TYR A 293 -6.11 4.97 12.54
C TYR A 293 -6.25 5.95 13.70
N THR A 294 -7.46 6.47 13.93
CA THR A 294 -7.73 7.35 15.07
C THR A 294 -7.70 6.61 16.40
N LYS A 295 -8.29 5.40 16.48
CA LYS A 295 -8.27 4.54 17.67
C LYS A 295 -6.85 4.15 18.10
N GLU A 296 -5.95 3.97 17.15
CA GLU A 296 -4.54 3.62 17.37
C GLU A 296 -3.62 4.84 17.53
N ASP A 297 -4.18 5.98 17.95
CA ASP A 297 -3.45 7.25 18.18
C ASP A 297 -2.64 7.73 16.96
N LYS A 298 -3.03 7.32 15.74
CA LYS A 298 -2.41 7.72 14.47
C LYS A 298 -0.91 7.35 14.39
N LYS A 299 -0.49 6.29 15.06
CA LYS A 299 0.93 5.93 15.23
C LYS A 299 1.19 4.42 15.08
N VAL A 300 0.60 3.79 14.08
CA VAL A 300 0.76 2.36 13.78
C VAL A 300 0.94 2.13 12.28
N ALA A 301 1.60 1.02 11.95
CA ALA A 301 1.56 0.43 10.62
C ALA A 301 0.45 -0.64 10.61
N PHE A 302 -0.50 -0.54 9.69
CA PHE A 302 -1.56 -1.53 9.55
C PHE A 302 -1.09 -2.67 8.66
N LEU A 303 -1.17 -3.90 9.16
CA LEU A 303 -1.01 -5.12 8.37
C LEU A 303 -2.34 -5.36 7.62
N GLU A 304 -2.30 -5.28 6.30
CA GLU A 304 -3.44 -5.53 5.42
C GLU A 304 -3.42 -6.94 4.82
N TYR A 305 -2.21 -7.46 4.58
CA TYR A 305 -2.01 -8.77 3.97
C TYR A 305 -0.69 -9.39 4.39
N ALA A 306 -0.70 -10.70 4.64
CA ALA A 306 0.48 -11.51 4.91
C ALA A 306 0.23 -12.93 4.37
N TRP A 307 1.04 -13.39 3.40
CA TRP A 307 0.77 -14.65 2.71
C TRP A 307 2.02 -15.28 2.10
N ASP A 308 2.05 -16.61 2.10
CA ASP A 308 3.03 -17.36 1.33
C ASP A 308 2.59 -17.42 -0.15
N MET A 309 3.37 -16.78 -1.03
CA MET A 309 3.02 -16.68 -2.45
C MET A 309 3.14 -18.03 -3.22
N GLY A 310 3.69 -19.04 -2.59
CA GLY A 310 3.62 -20.42 -3.09
C GLY A 310 2.25 -21.08 -2.88
N ASN A 311 1.41 -20.52 -2.01
CA ASN A 311 0.08 -21.02 -1.71
C ASN A 311 -1.00 -20.21 -2.42
N CYS A 312 -1.99 -20.91 -2.96
CA CYS A 312 -3.15 -20.26 -3.56
C CYS A 312 -3.97 -19.55 -2.47
N ASP A 313 -4.29 -18.28 -2.68
CA ASP A 313 -5.34 -17.59 -1.97
C ASP A 313 -6.60 -17.59 -2.85
N PRO A 314 -7.62 -18.39 -2.52
CA PRO A 314 -8.82 -18.55 -3.37
C PRO A 314 -9.66 -17.26 -3.50
N CYS A 315 -9.42 -16.28 -2.65
CA CYS A 315 -10.10 -14.98 -2.67
C CYS A 315 -9.28 -13.88 -3.36
N SER A 316 -8.06 -14.19 -3.84
CA SER A 316 -7.12 -13.23 -4.41
C SER A 316 -7.00 -13.35 -5.93
N ALA A 317 -6.31 -12.37 -6.52
CA ALA A 317 -5.79 -12.51 -7.88
C ALA A 317 -4.77 -13.65 -7.96
N GLN A 318 -4.46 -14.10 -9.17
CA GLN A 318 -3.41 -15.10 -9.38
C GLN A 318 -2.08 -14.60 -8.77
N PRO A 319 -1.32 -15.45 -8.05
CA PRO A 319 -0.01 -15.09 -7.54
C PRO A 319 0.94 -14.70 -8.68
N LEU A 320 1.94 -13.91 -8.35
CA LEU A 320 2.99 -13.54 -9.31
C LEU A 320 3.79 -14.79 -9.69
N ASN A 321 4.07 -14.93 -10.97
CA ASN A 321 4.96 -15.98 -11.47
C ASN A 321 6.43 -15.63 -11.17
N THR A 322 7.34 -16.58 -11.44
CA THR A 322 8.77 -16.44 -11.15
C THR A 322 9.40 -15.21 -11.82
N GLU A 323 9.02 -14.91 -13.06
CA GLU A 323 9.54 -13.77 -13.79
C GLU A 323 9.01 -12.44 -13.23
N GLU A 324 7.71 -12.37 -12.91
CA GLU A 324 7.12 -11.22 -12.24
C GLU A 324 7.77 -10.98 -10.85
N LEU A 325 8.07 -12.05 -10.11
CA LEU A 325 8.78 -11.93 -8.83
C LEU A 325 10.21 -11.40 -8.99
N LYS A 326 10.96 -11.83 -10.02
CA LYS A 326 12.27 -11.25 -10.34
C LYS A 326 12.16 -9.77 -10.73
N GLN A 327 11.14 -9.40 -11.49
CA GLN A 327 10.85 -8.00 -11.81
C GLN A 327 10.51 -7.19 -10.57
N ALA A 328 9.83 -7.78 -9.58
CA ALA A 328 9.57 -7.17 -8.26
C ALA A 328 10.84 -7.05 -7.39
N GLY A 329 11.99 -7.55 -7.85
CA GLY A 329 13.25 -7.48 -7.15
C GLY A 329 13.64 -8.72 -6.34
N VAL A 330 12.88 -9.80 -6.43
CA VAL A 330 13.21 -11.07 -5.76
C VAL A 330 14.40 -11.71 -6.45
N PHE A 331 15.55 -11.73 -5.79
CA PHE A 331 16.85 -12.13 -6.34
C PHE A 331 17.30 -13.53 -5.91
N TRP A 332 16.64 -14.16 -4.96
CA TRP A 332 17.01 -15.49 -4.43
C TRP A 332 16.38 -16.65 -5.19
N LEU A 333 15.54 -16.39 -6.18
CA LEU A 333 14.89 -17.44 -6.97
C LEU A 333 15.82 -18.09 -8.01
N ASP A 334 16.89 -17.42 -8.39
CA ASP A 334 17.82 -17.90 -9.42
C ASP A 334 18.71 -19.07 -8.96
N ASN A 335 18.82 -19.31 -7.65
CA ASN A 335 19.70 -20.31 -7.07
C ASN A 335 19.11 -21.74 -7.03
N ASN A 336 17.85 -21.91 -7.36
CA ASN A 336 17.18 -23.22 -7.34
C ASN A 336 16.86 -23.70 -8.77
N GLY A 337 17.85 -24.21 -9.47
CA GLY A 337 17.75 -24.80 -10.83
C GLY A 337 16.84 -26.03 -10.94
N ASN A 338 15.96 -26.26 -10.00
CA ASN A 338 15.00 -27.36 -10.01
C ASN A 338 13.55 -26.81 -9.96
N ASN A 339 13.11 -26.22 -11.08
CA ASN A 339 11.69 -25.90 -11.32
C ASN A 339 10.89 -27.20 -11.46
N ASN A 340 10.73 -27.94 -10.38
CA ASN A 340 9.71 -28.97 -10.29
C ASN A 340 8.35 -28.28 -10.07
N ASN A 341 7.70 -27.90 -11.17
CA ASN A 341 6.26 -27.63 -11.20
C ASN A 341 5.54 -28.91 -10.78
N ARG A 342 5.39 -29.14 -9.48
CA ARG A 342 4.55 -30.23 -8.97
C ARG A 342 3.10 -29.78 -9.09
N ILE A 343 2.39 -30.39 -10.05
CA ILE A 343 0.93 -30.30 -10.08
C ILE A 343 0.44 -31.17 -8.94
N ALA A 344 -0.21 -30.58 -7.93
CA ALA A 344 -0.84 -31.37 -6.89
C ALA A 344 -1.98 -32.20 -7.50
N PRO A 345 -2.04 -33.52 -7.25
CA PRO A 345 -3.14 -34.36 -7.73
C PRO A 345 -4.47 -33.83 -7.18
N GLY A 346 -5.37 -33.43 -8.08
CA GLY A 346 -6.73 -32.99 -7.73
C GLY A 346 -7.02 -31.51 -7.80
N PHE A 347 -5.99 -30.64 -7.89
CA PHE A 347 -6.17 -29.20 -8.10
C PHE A 347 -5.38 -28.80 -9.35
N GLY A 348 -6.06 -28.42 -10.43
CA GLY A 348 -5.47 -28.11 -11.74
C GLY A 348 -4.62 -26.81 -11.81
N PHE A 349 -4.03 -26.35 -10.71
CA PHE A 349 -3.19 -25.17 -10.65
C PHE A 349 -1.74 -25.54 -10.32
N PRO A 350 -0.73 -25.05 -11.08
CA PRO A 350 0.67 -25.25 -10.75
C PRO A 350 1.01 -24.50 -9.46
N PHE A 351 1.41 -25.23 -8.41
CA PHE A 351 2.06 -24.62 -7.26
C PHE A 351 3.47 -24.19 -7.66
N SER A 352 3.71 -22.90 -7.66
CA SER A 352 5.07 -22.37 -7.78
C SER A 352 5.77 -22.58 -6.45
N ASN A 353 6.85 -23.36 -6.41
CA ASN A 353 7.68 -23.52 -5.21
C ASN A 353 8.56 -22.30 -4.96
N ASN A 354 7.98 -21.11 -5.16
CA ASN A 354 8.64 -19.84 -4.92
C ASN A 354 8.64 -19.58 -3.41
N ASN A 355 9.80 -19.72 -2.75
CA ASN A 355 9.94 -19.36 -1.35
C ASN A 355 9.88 -17.83 -1.17
N VAL A 356 8.69 -17.25 -1.38
CA VAL A 356 8.43 -15.82 -1.24
C VAL A 356 7.22 -15.62 -0.37
N TYR A 357 7.40 -14.91 0.72
CA TYR A 357 6.33 -14.48 1.59
C TYR A 357 6.12 -12.97 1.41
N ILE A 358 4.89 -12.55 1.13
CA ILE A 358 4.51 -11.15 1.01
C ILE A 358 3.93 -10.62 2.32
N THR A 359 4.36 -9.43 2.71
CA THR A 359 3.72 -8.62 3.76
C THR A 359 3.33 -7.28 3.16
N ARG A 360 2.05 -6.90 3.25
CA ARG A 360 1.55 -5.58 2.88
C ARG A 360 1.25 -4.79 4.13
N LEU A 361 1.90 -3.65 4.25
CA LEU A 361 1.68 -2.68 5.32
C LEU A 361 1.12 -1.38 4.73
N HIS A 362 0.09 -0.83 5.38
CA HIS A 362 -0.43 0.50 5.10
C HIS A 362 -0.08 1.43 6.26
N VAL A 363 0.67 2.47 5.97
CA VAL A 363 1.10 3.47 6.94
C VAL A 363 0.53 4.83 6.55
N ARG A 364 -0.32 5.40 7.39
CA ARG A 364 -0.71 6.81 7.28
C ARG A 364 0.10 7.58 8.30
N TYR A 365 0.90 8.55 7.84
CA TYR A 365 1.86 9.19 8.71
C TYR A 365 1.86 10.71 8.61
N THR A 366 2.25 11.33 9.72
CA THR A 366 2.54 12.77 9.83
C THR A 366 3.88 12.93 10.53
N ARG A 367 4.53 14.07 10.34
CA ARG A 367 5.81 14.39 10.99
C ARG A 367 5.77 14.23 12.52
N ASN A 368 4.65 14.59 13.15
CA ASN A 368 4.51 14.53 14.61
C ASN A 368 4.30 13.12 15.14
N LYS A 369 3.61 12.26 14.38
CA LYS A 369 3.30 10.89 14.79
C LYS A 369 4.40 9.90 14.37
N PHE A 370 5.10 10.20 13.27
CA PHE A 370 6.22 9.39 12.75
C PHE A 370 7.49 10.25 12.63
N PRO A 371 8.12 10.65 13.74
CA PRO A 371 9.33 11.48 13.71
C PRO A 371 10.56 10.73 13.19
N GLU A 372 10.49 9.40 13.09
CA GLU A 372 11.56 8.52 12.62
C GLU A 372 11.18 7.78 11.34
N ASP A 373 12.20 7.28 10.64
CA ASP A 373 12.02 6.40 9.51
C ASP A 373 11.48 5.05 9.94
N LEU A 374 10.86 4.30 9.01
CA LEU A 374 10.39 2.96 9.33
C LEU A 374 11.59 2.00 9.41
N MET A 375 11.70 1.32 10.53
CA MET A 375 12.66 0.23 10.74
C MET A 375 11.92 -1.09 10.72
N PHE A 376 12.45 -2.08 9.99
CA PHE A 376 11.80 -3.37 9.83
C PHE A 376 12.63 -4.52 10.35
N GLN A 377 11.97 -5.62 10.63
CA GLN A 377 12.56 -6.95 10.75
C GLN A 377 11.70 -7.97 9.99
N THR A 378 12.35 -9.00 9.46
CA THR A 378 11.66 -10.21 9.00
C THR A 378 11.58 -11.20 10.17
N THR A 379 10.44 -11.87 10.28
CA THR A 379 10.20 -12.88 11.32
C THR A 379 10.03 -14.26 10.67
N SER A 380 10.01 -15.31 11.48
CA SER A 380 9.65 -16.65 11.03
C SER A 380 8.14 -16.90 11.02
N ASN A 381 7.33 -15.89 11.31
CA ASN A 381 5.88 -16.00 11.26
C ASN A 381 5.41 -16.18 9.80
N ARG A 382 4.72 -17.27 9.51
CA ARG A 382 4.13 -17.58 8.21
C ARG A 382 2.61 -17.76 8.28
N GLU A 383 1.98 -17.20 9.31
CA GLU A 383 0.52 -17.17 9.40
C GLU A 383 -0.09 -16.33 8.29
N SER A 384 -1.04 -16.91 7.58
CA SER A 384 -1.78 -16.21 6.54
C SER A 384 -2.74 -15.19 7.16
N PHE A 385 -2.70 -13.96 6.68
CA PHE A 385 -3.61 -12.89 7.02
C PHE A 385 -4.06 -12.14 5.79
N GLN A 386 -5.36 -11.85 5.71
CA GLN A 386 -5.95 -11.09 4.63
C GLN A 386 -6.99 -10.11 5.20
N GLY A 387 -6.87 -8.84 4.86
CA GLY A 387 -7.91 -7.84 5.09
C GLY A 387 -9.09 -8.12 4.19
N ARG A 388 -10.12 -8.81 4.70
CA ARG A 388 -11.31 -9.15 3.92
C ARG A 388 -12.59 -8.91 4.70
N TYR A 389 -13.62 -8.54 3.97
CA TYR A 389 -14.95 -8.25 4.51
C TYR A 389 -15.97 -9.09 3.78
N VAL A 390 -16.90 -9.67 4.54
CA VAL A 390 -17.80 -10.72 4.06
C VAL A 390 -19.17 -10.12 3.75
N LEU A 391 -19.62 -10.33 2.53
CA LEU A 391 -21.00 -10.08 2.09
C LEU A 391 -21.73 -11.42 2.04
N GLN A 392 -22.68 -11.61 2.93
CA GLN A 392 -23.46 -12.83 3.00
C GLN A 392 -24.82 -12.61 2.35
N HIS A 393 -25.03 -13.14 1.14
CA HIS A 393 -26.28 -13.05 0.42
C HIS A 393 -27.32 -14.04 0.97
N PRO A 394 -28.51 -13.57 1.34
CA PRO A 394 -29.56 -14.46 1.81
C PRO A 394 -30.09 -15.35 0.67
N PHE A 395 -30.47 -16.58 1.01
CA PHE A 395 -31.21 -17.44 0.09
C PHE A 395 -32.57 -16.85 -0.24
N THR A 396 -32.91 -16.80 -1.54
CA THR A 396 -34.14 -16.16 -2.06
C THR A 396 -35.18 -17.14 -2.54
N GLY A 397 -34.95 -18.45 -2.43
CA GLY A 397 -35.86 -19.51 -2.87
C GLY A 397 -37.01 -19.78 -1.90
N ASN A 398 -37.70 -20.90 -2.11
CA ASN A 398 -38.86 -21.29 -1.30
C ASN A 398 -38.45 -21.72 0.12
N LEU A 399 -39.01 -21.06 1.15
CA LEU A 399 -38.71 -21.25 2.57
C LEU A 399 -39.88 -21.89 3.37
N GLN A 400 -40.71 -22.72 2.73
CA GLN A 400 -41.90 -23.26 3.40
C GLN A 400 -41.61 -24.41 4.38
N CYS A 401 -40.44 -25.07 4.30
CA CYS A 401 -40.04 -26.09 5.26
C CYS A 401 -39.77 -25.52 6.66
N SER A 402 -39.69 -26.36 7.68
CA SER A 402 -39.44 -25.93 9.07
C SER A 402 -38.11 -25.18 9.21
N ALA A 403 -37.03 -25.73 8.60
CA ALA A 403 -35.70 -25.09 8.60
C ALA A 403 -35.74 -23.74 7.85
N GLY A 404 -36.48 -23.62 6.75
CA GLY A 404 -36.63 -22.38 6.01
C GLY A 404 -37.35 -21.28 6.84
N ARG A 405 -38.34 -21.64 7.64
CA ARG A 405 -38.98 -20.69 8.57
C ARG A 405 -38.07 -20.25 9.70
N GLU A 406 -37.23 -21.12 10.24
CA GLU A 406 -36.25 -20.79 11.24
C GLU A 406 -35.12 -19.89 10.64
N TYR A 407 -34.63 -20.22 9.48
CA TYR A 407 -33.70 -19.41 8.72
C TYR A 407 -34.23 -17.99 8.51
N LYS A 408 -35.47 -17.82 8.06
CA LYS A 408 -36.11 -16.52 7.87
C LYS A 408 -36.12 -15.69 9.15
N ARG A 409 -36.37 -16.31 10.31
CA ARG A 409 -36.32 -15.61 11.62
C ARG A 409 -34.87 -15.20 11.99
N SER A 410 -33.89 -15.99 11.64
CA SER A 410 -32.48 -15.68 11.93
C SER A 410 -31.95 -14.50 11.11
N LEU A 411 -32.47 -14.25 9.91
CA LEU A 411 -32.06 -13.16 9.03
C LEU A 411 -32.18 -11.77 9.69
N SER A 412 -33.24 -11.54 10.44
CA SER A 412 -33.48 -10.24 11.14
C SER A 412 -32.34 -9.92 12.10
N ARG A 413 -31.92 -10.92 12.87
CA ARG A 413 -30.79 -10.77 13.81
C ARG A 413 -29.47 -10.57 13.07
N ARG A 414 -29.24 -11.33 12.00
CA ARG A 414 -28.03 -11.21 11.18
C ARG A 414 -27.90 -9.81 10.56
N PHE A 415 -28.95 -9.30 9.95
CA PHE A 415 -28.93 -7.97 9.33
C PHE A 415 -28.70 -6.86 10.36
N GLU A 416 -29.29 -6.97 11.56
CA GLU A 416 -28.99 -6.01 12.63
C GLU A 416 -27.53 -6.10 13.09
N GLN A 417 -26.96 -7.30 13.22
CA GLN A 417 -25.54 -7.49 13.54
C GLN A 417 -24.64 -6.90 12.45
N GLU A 418 -24.94 -7.15 11.18
CA GLU A 418 -24.20 -6.57 10.06
C GLU A 418 -24.25 -5.03 10.07
N ALA A 419 -25.43 -4.44 10.36
CA ALA A 419 -25.58 -3.00 10.48
C ALA A 419 -24.76 -2.42 11.64
N GLN A 420 -24.78 -3.06 12.80
CA GLN A 420 -23.99 -2.65 13.97
C GLN A 420 -22.49 -2.80 13.71
N THR A 421 -22.08 -3.90 13.09
CA THR A 421 -20.69 -4.13 12.67
C THR A 421 -20.21 -3.01 11.75
N LEU A 422 -20.98 -2.69 10.72
CA LEU A 422 -20.62 -1.61 9.80
C LEU A 422 -20.52 -0.26 10.51
N ALA A 423 -21.47 0.07 11.39
CA ALA A 423 -21.42 1.30 12.18
C ALA A 423 -20.19 1.38 13.08
N GLN A 424 -19.83 0.28 13.74
CA GLN A 424 -18.63 0.20 14.59
C GLN A 424 -17.33 0.32 13.81
N LEU A 425 -17.26 -0.26 12.60
CA LEU A 425 -16.09 -0.19 11.76
C LEU A 425 -15.87 1.21 11.17
N THR A 426 -16.94 1.93 10.82
CA THR A 426 -16.86 3.15 10.00
C THR A 426 -17.21 4.44 10.74
N ASN A 427 -17.84 4.36 11.91
CA ASN A 427 -18.55 5.45 12.57
C ASN A 427 -19.71 6.03 11.74
N TRP A 428 -20.22 5.33 10.74
CA TRP A 428 -21.37 5.76 9.99
C TRP A 428 -22.65 5.70 10.85
N ASN A 429 -23.58 6.60 10.56
CA ASN A 429 -24.84 6.64 11.29
C ASN A 429 -25.66 5.36 11.07
N ILE A 430 -26.01 4.66 12.16
CA ILE A 430 -26.69 3.37 12.14
C ILE A 430 -28.08 3.45 11.48
N GLN A 431 -28.80 4.59 11.58
CA GLN A 431 -30.10 4.74 10.94
C GLN A 431 -29.97 4.85 9.42
N ASN A 432 -28.95 5.53 8.93
CA ASN A 432 -28.65 5.61 7.49
C ASN A 432 -28.27 4.22 6.94
N ILE A 433 -27.49 3.43 7.69
CA ILE A 433 -27.13 2.05 7.32
C ILE A 433 -28.42 1.21 7.20
N ARG A 434 -29.27 1.22 8.22
CA ARG A 434 -30.53 0.49 8.22
C ARG A 434 -31.44 0.90 7.06
N GLN A 435 -31.49 2.21 6.73
CA GLN A 435 -32.26 2.71 5.59
C GLN A 435 -31.71 2.17 4.25
N LYS A 436 -30.41 2.18 4.04
CA LYS A 436 -29.77 1.62 2.84
C LYS A 436 -30.01 0.11 2.72
N MET A 437 -29.95 -0.63 3.82
CA MET A 437 -30.25 -2.06 3.83
C MET A 437 -31.70 -2.35 3.41
N LYS A 438 -32.66 -1.54 3.85
CA LYS A 438 -34.10 -1.64 3.44
C LYS A 438 -34.25 -1.50 1.92
N LEU A 439 -33.60 -0.51 1.31
CA LEU A 439 -33.65 -0.25 -0.13
C LEU A 439 -33.03 -1.40 -0.94
N THR A 440 -31.98 -2.03 -0.42
CA THR A 440 -31.31 -3.14 -1.10
C THR A 440 -32.08 -4.45 -1.01
N VAL A 441 -32.69 -4.73 0.13
CA VAL A 441 -33.46 -5.96 0.35
C VAL A 441 -34.91 -5.84 -0.21
N GLY A 442 -35.46 -4.65 -0.32
CA GLY A 442 -36.78 -4.39 -0.91
C GLY A 442 -36.95 -4.88 -2.35
N ASN A 443 -35.86 -5.05 -3.08
CA ASN A 443 -35.87 -5.69 -4.41
C ASN A 443 -36.01 -7.22 -4.38
N ILE A 444 -35.97 -7.86 -3.20
CA ILE A 444 -35.96 -9.33 -3.07
C ILE A 444 -37.31 -9.94 -2.75
N SER A 445 -38.25 -9.24 -2.18
CA SER A 445 -39.70 -9.47 -2.09
C SER A 445 -40.33 -8.56 -1.01
N THR A 446 -41.32 -7.80 -1.40
CA THR A 446 -41.95 -6.77 -0.55
C THR A 446 -42.73 -7.33 0.66
N SER A 447 -43.19 -8.56 0.60
CA SER A 447 -44.13 -9.11 1.59
C SER A 447 -43.55 -9.52 2.95
N TRP A 448 -42.29 -9.96 3.05
CA TRP A 448 -41.73 -10.37 4.35
C TRP A 448 -41.00 -9.24 5.09
N TRP A 449 -40.54 -8.26 4.34
CA TRP A 449 -39.84 -7.10 4.89
C TRP A 449 -40.78 -6.14 5.63
N GLU A 450 -42.04 -6.01 5.16
CA GLU A 450 -43.08 -5.25 5.87
C GLU A 450 -43.39 -5.86 7.24
N ASN A 451 -43.44 -7.18 7.35
CA ASN A 451 -43.58 -7.88 8.64
C ASN A 451 -42.38 -7.71 9.57
N PHE A 452 -41.16 -7.54 9.01
CA PHE A 452 -39.94 -7.26 9.76
C PHE A 452 -39.96 -5.83 10.34
N LEU A 453 -40.43 -4.85 9.57
CA LEU A 453 -40.59 -3.46 10.02
C LEU A 453 -41.60 -3.32 11.13
N MET A 454 -42.76 -4.01 11.03
CA MET A 454 -43.77 -4.05 12.10
C MET A 454 -43.21 -4.68 13.39
N PHE A 455 -42.31 -5.66 13.30
CA PHE A 455 -41.66 -6.28 14.46
C PHE A 455 -40.64 -5.33 15.14
N LEU A 456 -40.02 -4.43 14.39
CA LEU A 456 -39.07 -3.43 14.94
C LEU A 456 -39.79 -2.15 15.43
N GLY A 457 -41.13 -2.04 15.29
CA GLY A 457 -41.90 -0.86 15.70
C GLY A 457 -41.58 0.41 14.86
N LEU A 458 -41.17 0.23 13.58
CA LEU A 458 -40.83 1.29 12.64
C LEU A 458 -41.87 1.38 11.50
#